data_46469230ac18f0936832be2795a54854
#
_entry.id   46469230ac18f0936832be2795a54854
#
_cell.length_a   1.000
_cell.length_b   1.000
_cell.length_c   1.000
_cell.angle_alpha   90.00
_cell.angle_beta   90.00
_cell.angle_gamma   90.00
#
_symmetry.space_group_name_H-M   'P 1'
#
loop_
_entity.id
_entity.type
_entity.pdbx_description
1 polymer ?
#
loop_
_entity_poly.entity_id
_entity_poly.type
_entity_poly.pdbx_seq_one_letter_code
_entity_poly.pdbx_strand_id
1 'polypeptide(L)'
;MTTPALAQNVKGKGRHYQHPTTGELVPSVTNVLNVLNKPALPRWAAKVVAEQAVAMRDSLTKLDEAEAIDILKGSPWRNSTRAADRGTTIHAYLEARLSGLEPKDVSGEAARYQAAADAFLEEWNPKPLHIEQTVFGPDYAGTGDLWAVLNNGATAVLDYKTSKAIYPEAALQLAALAGATIDADGNPTIKPDEAWVIRIGEDGYEAKQVADLDYNYQAFRACLQAWKWMNEGGPYA
;
A
#
# COMPACT_ATOMS: atom_id res chain seq x y z
N MET A 1 7.79 -2.15 -10.72
CA MET A 1 7.78 -0.83 -10.02
C MET A 1 9.18 -0.25 -9.98
N THR A 2 9.33 0.96 -10.43
CA THR A 2 10.51 1.79 -10.16
C THR A 2 10.46 2.26 -8.70
N THR A 3 11.62 2.58 -8.10
CA THR A 3 11.63 3.23 -6.79
C THR A 3 10.88 4.56 -6.92
N PRO A 4 9.89 4.86 -6.04
CA PRO A 4 9.18 6.13 -6.10
C PRO A 4 10.15 7.32 -6.06
N ALA A 5 9.80 8.41 -6.75
CA ALA A 5 10.63 9.59 -6.80
C ALA A 5 10.98 10.10 -5.39
N LEU A 6 12.25 10.42 -5.17
CA LEU A 6 12.81 10.92 -3.90
C LEU A 6 12.68 9.96 -2.70
N ALA A 7 12.29 8.69 -2.91
CA ALA A 7 12.15 7.70 -1.84
C ALA A 7 13.49 7.07 -1.47
N GLN A 8 13.71 6.87 -0.17
CA GLN A 8 14.85 6.14 0.36
C GLN A 8 14.47 5.34 1.61
N ASN A 9 15.16 4.23 1.85
CA ASN A 9 14.98 3.45 3.07
C ASN A 9 16.01 3.89 4.12
N VAL A 10 15.53 4.40 5.24
CA VAL A 10 16.36 4.78 6.39
C VAL A 10 16.45 3.59 7.35
N LYS A 11 17.68 3.16 7.66
CA LYS A 11 17.91 2.00 8.55
C LYS A 11 17.21 2.19 9.89
N GLY A 12 16.36 1.24 10.27
CA GLY A 12 15.59 1.27 11.51
C GLY A 12 14.36 2.18 11.51
N LYS A 13 14.18 3.02 10.47
CA LYS A 13 13.07 3.98 10.39
C LYS A 13 12.12 3.75 9.20
N GLY A 14 12.45 2.81 8.30
CA GLY A 14 11.61 2.50 7.14
C GLY A 14 11.71 3.52 6.00
N ARG A 15 10.69 3.55 5.12
CA ARG A 15 10.69 4.41 3.93
C ARG A 15 10.47 5.88 4.30
N HIS A 16 11.36 6.73 3.80
CA HIS A 16 11.28 8.19 3.86
C HIS A 16 11.41 8.77 2.47
N TYR A 17 11.08 10.05 2.35
CA TYR A 17 11.22 10.84 1.12
C TYR A 17 11.98 12.12 1.43
N GLN A 18 12.82 12.55 0.50
CA GLN A 18 13.44 13.88 0.58
C GLN A 18 12.44 14.92 0.07
N HIS A 19 12.02 15.83 0.94
CA HIS A 19 11.05 16.85 0.57
C HIS A 19 11.65 17.81 -0.47
N PRO A 20 10.98 18.03 -1.62
CA PRO A 20 11.59 18.73 -2.76
C PRO A 20 11.93 20.20 -2.47
N THR A 21 11.19 20.84 -1.58
CA THR A 21 11.38 22.27 -1.26
C THR A 21 12.29 22.50 -0.06
N THR A 22 12.16 21.68 1.02
CA THR A 22 12.91 21.89 2.26
C THR A 22 14.19 21.07 2.31
N GLY A 23 14.30 19.99 1.52
CA GLY A 23 15.40 19.04 1.58
C GLY A 23 15.35 18.11 2.80
N GLU A 24 14.38 18.26 3.69
CA GLU A 24 14.23 17.43 4.88
C GLU A 24 13.72 16.04 4.54
N LEU A 25 14.10 15.05 5.35
CA LEU A 25 13.57 13.70 5.27
C LEU A 25 12.25 13.61 6.01
N VAL A 26 11.19 13.30 5.27
CA VAL A 26 9.85 13.09 5.82
C VAL A 26 9.44 11.62 5.71
N PRO A 27 8.67 11.07 6.68
CA PRO A 27 8.23 9.69 6.65
C PRO A 27 7.22 9.43 5.53
N SER A 28 7.19 8.20 5.02
CA SER A 28 6.11 7.78 4.11
C SER A 28 4.78 7.64 4.86
N VAL A 29 3.66 7.89 4.16
CA VAL A 29 2.30 7.66 4.67
C VAL A 29 2.17 6.26 5.27
N THR A 30 2.62 5.21 4.56
CA THR A 30 2.54 3.83 5.05
C THR A 30 3.39 3.59 6.29
N ASN A 31 4.53 4.27 6.41
CA ASN A 31 5.37 4.19 7.60
C ASN A 31 4.70 4.84 8.81
N VAL A 32 4.08 6.01 8.62
CA VAL A 32 3.28 6.70 9.63
C VAL A 32 2.15 5.80 10.15
N LEU A 33 1.41 5.14 9.26
CA LEU A 33 0.28 4.28 9.62
C LEU A 33 0.68 2.99 10.36
N ASN A 34 1.98 2.69 10.50
CA ASN A 34 2.44 1.59 11.33
C ASN A 34 2.24 1.81 12.85
N VAL A 35 1.90 3.04 13.29
CA VAL A 35 1.49 3.31 14.69
C VAL A 35 0.15 2.67 15.02
N LEU A 36 -0.67 2.36 14.02
CA LEU A 36 -1.97 1.74 14.21
C LEU A 36 -1.81 0.28 14.65
N ASN A 37 -2.55 -0.08 15.69
CA ASN A 37 -2.60 -1.46 16.15
C ASN A 37 -3.31 -2.34 15.10
N LYS A 38 -2.68 -3.45 14.72
CA LYS A 38 -3.20 -4.46 13.77
C LYS A 38 -3.44 -5.79 14.49
N PRO A 39 -4.46 -5.91 15.36
CA PRO A 39 -4.65 -7.08 16.22
C PRO A 39 -4.93 -8.39 15.45
N ALA A 40 -5.31 -8.29 14.17
CA ALA A 40 -5.47 -9.45 13.30
C ALA A 40 -4.13 -10.11 12.92
N LEU A 41 -3.02 -9.35 12.86
CA LEU A 41 -1.74 -9.88 12.38
C LEU A 41 -1.14 -10.97 13.27
N PRO A 42 -1.09 -10.84 14.63
CA PRO A 42 -0.61 -11.92 15.49
C PRO A 42 -1.42 -13.20 15.35
N ARG A 43 -2.75 -13.09 15.28
CA ARG A 43 -3.64 -14.24 15.10
C ARG A 43 -3.43 -14.90 13.74
N TRP A 44 -3.28 -14.10 12.69
CA TRP A 44 -2.96 -14.59 11.35
C TRP A 44 -1.60 -15.30 11.33
N ALA A 45 -0.57 -14.71 11.93
CA ALA A 45 0.77 -15.31 11.97
C ALA A 45 0.75 -16.66 12.71
N ALA A 46 0.07 -16.75 13.86
CA ALA A 46 -0.10 -18.00 14.59
C ALA A 46 -0.83 -19.06 13.74
N LYS A 47 -1.89 -18.67 13.03
CA LYS A 47 -2.62 -19.57 12.12
C LYS A 47 -1.71 -20.08 10.99
N VAL A 48 -0.93 -19.22 10.35
CA VAL A 48 -0.01 -19.61 9.26
C VAL A 48 1.03 -20.61 9.77
N VAL A 49 1.60 -20.40 10.95
CA VAL A 49 2.55 -21.36 11.57
C VAL A 49 1.87 -22.70 11.82
N ALA A 50 0.66 -22.72 12.38
CA ALA A 50 -0.08 -23.95 12.65
C ALA A 50 -0.44 -24.72 11.36
N GLU A 51 -0.92 -24.01 10.32
CA GLU A 51 -1.22 -24.60 9.00
C GLU A 51 0.04 -25.20 8.37
N GLN A 52 1.17 -24.50 8.43
CA GLN A 52 2.45 -25.00 7.94
C GLN A 52 2.92 -26.25 8.70
N ALA A 53 2.77 -26.26 10.02
CA ALA A 53 3.13 -27.42 10.85
C ALA A 53 2.30 -28.64 10.49
N VAL A 54 0.99 -28.50 10.29
CA VAL A 54 0.12 -29.60 9.85
C VAL A 54 0.48 -30.09 8.46
N ALA A 55 0.72 -29.16 7.50
CA ALA A 55 1.08 -29.52 6.13
C ALA A 55 2.43 -30.24 6.03
N MET A 56 3.37 -29.94 6.91
CA MET A 56 4.73 -30.48 6.91
C MET A 56 4.98 -31.56 7.95
N ARG A 57 3.97 -32.04 8.70
CA ARG A 57 4.16 -32.91 9.87
C ARG A 57 5.12 -34.09 9.63
N ASP A 58 4.96 -34.79 8.48
CA ASP A 58 5.77 -35.97 8.16
C ASP A 58 7.21 -35.61 7.71
N SER A 59 7.42 -34.37 7.27
CA SER A 59 8.74 -33.84 6.91
C SER A 59 9.46 -33.27 8.12
N LEU A 60 8.73 -32.60 9.02
CA LEU A 60 9.28 -32.01 10.24
C LEU A 60 9.93 -33.06 11.15
N THR A 61 9.37 -34.29 11.21
CA THR A 61 9.94 -35.40 12.01
C THR A 61 11.30 -35.90 11.52
N LYS A 62 11.72 -35.48 10.30
CA LYS A 62 12.99 -35.86 9.69
C LYS A 62 14.06 -34.77 9.79
N LEU A 63 13.69 -33.59 10.27
CA LEU A 63 14.57 -32.44 10.46
C LEU A 63 15.10 -32.42 11.89
N ASP A 64 16.23 -31.73 12.10
CA ASP A 64 16.59 -31.36 13.45
C ASP A 64 15.66 -30.28 14.01
N GLU A 65 15.64 -30.14 15.35
CA GLU A 65 14.71 -29.24 16.03
C GLU A 65 14.90 -27.76 15.61
N ALA A 66 16.14 -27.32 15.48
CA ALA A 66 16.45 -25.93 15.13
C ALA A 66 16.00 -25.62 13.70
N GLU A 67 16.22 -26.54 12.75
CA GLU A 67 15.81 -26.42 11.37
C GLU A 67 14.26 -26.39 11.25
N ALA A 68 13.57 -27.28 11.99
CA ALA A 68 12.12 -27.31 12.04
C ALA A 68 11.52 -25.99 12.59
N ILE A 69 12.10 -25.44 13.65
CA ILE A 69 11.69 -24.17 14.23
C ILE A 69 11.89 -23.03 13.23
N ASP A 70 13.02 -22.92 12.54
CA ASP A 70 13.33 -21.85 11.59
C ASP A 70 12.38 -21.89 10.38
N ILE A 71 12.06 -23.09 9.87
CA ILE A 71 11.08 -23.26 8.81
C ILE A 71 9.70 -22.73 9.24
N LEU A 72 9.24 -23.13 10.42
CA LEU A 72 7.93 -22.73 10.92
C LEU A 72 7.86 -21.25 11.24
N LYS A 73 8.84 -20.73 11.97
CA LYS A 73 8.98 -19.31 12.34
C LYS A 73 9.01 -18.38 11.12
N GLY A 74 9.65 -18.81 10.03
CA GLY A 74 9.74 -18.04 8.79
C GLY A 74 8.46 -18.07 7.92
N SER A 75 7.47 -18.92 8.21
CA SER A 75 6.30 -19.11 7.34
C SER A 75 5.41 -17.84 7.21
N PRO A 76 5.13 -17.05 8.26
CA PRO A 76 4.37 -15.80 8.09
C PRO A 76 5.09 -14.79 7.20
N TRP A 77 6.42 -14.70 7.34
CA TRP A 77 7.22 -13.81 6.49
C TRP A 77 7.16 -14.21 5.02
N ARG A 78 7.36 -15.49 4.71
CA ARG A 78 7.24 -15.98 3.32
C ARG A 78 5.87 -15.73 2.71
N ASN A 79 4.79 -15.88 3.50
CA ASN A 79 3.44 -15.57 3.04
C ASN A 79 3.24 -14.07 2.78
N SER A 80 3.80 -13.20 3.64
CA SER A 80 3.77 -11.75 3.42
C SER A 80 4.55 -11.35 2.17
N THR A 81 5.72 -11.95 1.92
CA THR A 81 6.51 -11.69 0.71
C THR A 81 5.73 -12.07 -0.55
N ARG A 82 5.14 -13.27 -0.60
CA ARG A 82 4.29 -13.67 -1.75
C ARG A 82 3.13 -12.72 -1.99
N ALA A 83 2.48 -12.26 -0.92
CA ALA A 83 1.40 -11.28 -1.02
C ALA A 83 1.89 -9.93 -1.55
N ALA A 84 3.08 -9.48 -1.14
CA ALA A 84 3.70 -8.26 -1.64
C ALA A 84 4.10 -8.39 -3.12
N ASP A 85 4.71 -9.53 -3.52
CA ASP A 85 5.09 -9.79 -4.92
C ASP A 85 3.87 -9.82 -5.83
N ARG A 86 2.77 -10.47 -5.40
CA ARG A 86 1.49 -10.44 -6.12
C ARG A 86 0.96 -9.03 -6.26
N GLY A 87 0.97 -8.24 -5.16
CA GLY A 87 0.55 -6.84 -5.19
C GLY A 87 1.36 -6.05 -6.23
N THR A 88 2.68 -6.14 -6.16
CA THR A 88 3.60 -5.48 -7.10
C THR A 88 3.30 -5.84 -8.56
N THR A 89 3.01 -7.12 -8.84
CA THR A 89 2.71 -7.59 -10.19
C THR A 89 1.39 -6.98 -10.71
N ILE A 90 0.34 -6.95 -9.89
CA ILE A 90 -0.97 -6.40 -10.30
C ILE A 90 -0.91 -4.87 -10.45
N HIS A 91 -0.21 -4.16 -9.57
CA HIS A 91 0.01 -2.71 -9.74
C HIS A 91 0.76 -2.40 -11.04
N ALA A 92 1.84 -3.13 -11.34
CA ALA A 92 2.56 -2.96 -12.60
C ALA A 92 1.71 -3.30 -13.85
N TYR A 93 0.81 -4.27 -13.73
CA TYR A 93 -0.15 -4.59 -14.78
C TYR A 93 -1.12 -3.43 -15.03
N LEU A 94 -1.75 -2.90 -13.97
CA LEU A 94 -2.67 -1.77 -14.05
C LEU A 94 -1.96 -0.49 -14.57
N GLU A 95 -0.75 -0.21 -14.08
CA GLU A 95 0.10 0.90 -14.53
C GLU A 95 0.33 0.83 -16.05
N ALA A 96 0.75 -0.34 -16.57
CA ALA A 96 0.99 -0.53 -18.00
C ALA A 96 -0.29 -0.32 -18.82
N ARG A 97 -1.43 -0.93 -18.42
CA ARG A 97 -2.72 -0.80 -19.10
C ARG A 97 -3.20 0.65 -19.14
N LEU A 98 -3.11 1.38 -18.03
CA LEU A 98 -3.49 2.80 -17.93
C LEU A 98 -2.57 3.72 -18.69
N SER A 99 -1.30 3.37 -18.84
CA SER A 99 -0.33 4.11 -19.64
C SER A 99 -0.41 3.80 -21.15
N GLY A 100 -1.31 2.91 -21.59
CA GLY A 100 -1.41 2.46 -22.97
C GLY A 100 -0.23 1.61 -23.44
N LEU A 101 0.52 1.04 -22.51
CA LEU A 101 1.63 0.14 -22.77
C LEU A 101 1.17 -1.33 -22.75
N GLU A 102 1.89 -2.18 -23.48
CA GLU A 102 1.67 -3.62 -23.39
C GLU A 102 2.13 -4.13 -22.02
N PRO A 103 1.23 -4.69 -21.19
CA PRO A 103 1.61 -5.21 -19.89
C PRO A 103 2.46 -6.47 -20.03
N LYS A 104 3.37 -6.68 -19.10
CA LYS A 104 4.07 -7.96 -18.99
C LYS A 104 3.09 -9.07 -18.64
N ASP A 105 3.37 -10.28 -19.12
CA ASP A 105 2.58 -11.45 -18.76
C ASP A 105 2.45 -11.60 -17.25
N VAL A 106 1.22 -11.66 -16.78
CA VAL A 106 0.92 -11.95 -15.37
C VAL A 106 0.91 -13.47 -15.19
N SER A 107 1.83 -13.96 -14.38
CA SER A 107 2.02 -15.40 -14.17
C SER A 107 1.91 -15.79 -12.69
N GLY A 108 1.91 -17.10 -12.42
CA GLY A 108 1.86 -17.63 -11.07
C GLY A 108 0.56 -17.27 -10.33
N GLU A 109 0.69 -16.92 -9.06
CA GLU A 109 -0.46 -16.58 -8.21
C GLU A 109 -1.17 -15.30 -8.66
N ALA A 110 -0.44 -14.31 -9.20
CA ALA A 110 -1.00 -13.05 -9.67
C ALA A 110 -1.95 -13.22 -10.86
N ALA A 111 -1.77 -14.25 -11.70
CA ALA A 111 -2.63 -14.51 -12.86
C ALA A 111 -4.12 -14.63 -12.50
N ARG A 112 -4.43 -15.10 -11.28
CA ARG A 112 -5.82 -15.24 -10.81
C ARG A 112 -6.52 -13.90 -10.56
N TYR A 113 -5.75 -12.80 -10.47
CA TYR A 113 -6.24 -11.45 -10.20
C TYR A 113 -6.44 -10.63 -11.46
N GLN A 114 -5.89 -11.07 -12.61
CA GLN A 114 -5.88 -10.31 -13.85
C GLN A 114 -7.30 -10.03 -14.35
N ALA A 115 -8.18 -11.03 -14.36
CA ALA A 115 -9.56 -10.84 -14.81
C ALA A 115 -10.33 -9.78 -14.00
N ALA A 116 -10.07 -9.69 -12.70
CA ALA A 116 -10.65 -8.67 -11.83
C ALA A 116 -10.09 -7.26 -12.13
N ALA A 117 -8.80 -7.18 -12.44
CA ALA A 117 -8.16 -5.93 -12.85
C ALA A 117 -8.71 -5.43 -14.19
N ASP A 118 -8.90 -6.34 -15.16
CA ASP A 118 -9.51 -6.01 -16.45
C ASP A 118 -10.95 -5.55 -16.31
N ALA A 119 -11.77 -6.27 -15.53
CA ALA A 119 -13.15 -5.89 -15.24
C ALA A 119 -13.26 -4.50 -14.60
N PHE A 120 -12.37 -4.17 -13.65
CA PHE A 120 -12.29 -2.83 -13.08
C PHE A 120 -11.99 -1.77 -14.15
N LEU A 121 -10.97 -1.99 -14.99
CA LEU A 121 -10.60 -1.03 -16.03
C LEU A 121 -11.69 -0.84 -17.08
N GLU A 122 -12.40 -1.90 -17.47
CA GLU A 122 -13.50 -1.85 -18.42
C GLU A 122 -14.73 -1.11 -17.86
N GLU A 123 -15.12 -1.40 -16.62
CA GLU A 123 -16.31 -0.81 -16.01
C GLU A 123 -16.08 0.66 -15.59
N TRP A 124 -14.94 0.94 -14.95
CA TRP A 124 -14.63 2.28 -14.45
C TRP A 124 -14.06 3.19 -15.53
N ASN A 125 -13.36 2.65 -16.51
CA ASN A 125 -12.74 3.38 -17.61
C ASN A 125 -12.10 4.71 -17.16
N PRO A 126 -11.27 4.69 -16.09
CA PRO A 126 -10.71 5.90 -15.52
C PRO A 126 -9.82 6.58 -16.55
N LYS A 127 -9.86 7.91 -16.63
CA LYS A 127 -8.97 8.69 -17.50
C LYS A 127 -7.79 9.18 -16.69
N PRO A 128 -6.60 8.58 -16.84
CA PRO A 128 -5.44 8.92 -16.04
C PRO A 128 -5.04 10.38 -16.16
N LEU A 129 -4.81 11.03 -15.03
CA LEU A 129 -4.14 12.32 -14.92
C LEU A 129 -2.68 12.10 -14.50
N HIS A 130 -2.47 11.28 -13.47
CA HIS A 130 -1.16 10.86 -13.01
C HIS A 130 -1.21 9.40 -12.55
N ILE A 131 -0.15 8.64 -12.83
CA ILE A 131 0.03 7.25 -12.43
C ILE A 131 1.30 7.18 -11.57
N GLU A 132 1.25 6.47 -10.43
CA GLU A 132 2.38 6.31 -9.50
C GLU A 132 3.00 7.66 -9.09
N GLN A 133 2.16 8.67 -8.83
CA GLN A 133 2.63 10.01 -8.49
C GLN A 133 3.06 10.09 -7.03
N THR A 134 4.29 10.55 -6.81
CA THR A 134 4.78 10.91 -5.47
C THR A 134 4.31 12.32 -5.11
N VAL A 135 3.69 12.44 -3.94
CA VAL A 135 3.13 13.70 -3.42
C VAL A 135 3.59 13.95 -1.99
N PHE A 136 3.66 15.22 -1.61
CA PHE A 136 4.16 15.70 -0.33
C PHE A 136 3.13 16.56 0.38
N GLY A 137 2.89 16.21 1.65
CA GLY A 137 2.35 17.15 2.63
C GLY A 137 3.48 17.90 3.33
N PRO A 138 3.19 18.76 4.30
CA PRO A 138 4.21 19.59 4.96
C PRO A 138 5.33 18.77 5.63
N ASP A 139 5.02 17.56 6.10
CA ASP A 139 5.88 16.76 6.98
C ASP A 139 5.69 15.23 6.79
N TYR A 140 5.21 14.85 5.62
CA TYR A 140 5.07 13.46 5.17
C TYR A 140 5.07 13.39 3.64
N ALA A 141 5.23 12.21 3.09
CA ALA A 141 5.08 11.98 1.65
C ALA A 141 4.46 10.60 1.37
N GLY A 142 3.93 10.43 0.18
CA GLY A 142 3.42 9.16 -0.29
C GLY A 142 3.37 9.07 -1.80
N THR A 143 3.24 7.86 -2.32
CA THR A 143 2.99 7.63 -3.74
C THR A 143 1.61 7.04 -3.86
N GLY A 144 0.77 7.66 -4.68
CA GLY A 144 -0.56 7.17 -5.01
C GLY A 144 -0.56 6.46 -6.34
N ASP A 145 -1.37 5.41 -6.44
CA ASP A 145 -1.36 4.54 -7.61
C ASP A 145 -1.95 5.24 -8.86
N LEU A 146 -3.06 5.96 -8.68
CA LEU A 146 -3.75 6.64 -9.79
C LEU A 146 -4.47 7.91 -9.35
N TRP A 147 -4.27 9.01 -10.07
CA TRP A 147 -5.18 10.15 -10.15
C TRP A 147 -5.88 10.12 -11.50
N ALA A 148 -7.19 10.20 -11.52
CA ALA A 148 -7.96 10.08 -12.75
C ALA A 148 -9.24 10.94 -12.73
N VAL A 149 -9.77 11.23 -13.91
CA VAL A 149 -11.16 11.67 -14.08
C VAL A 149 -12.01 10.42 -14.24
N LEU A 150 -13.05 10.31 -13.42
CA LEU A 150 -14.02 9.21 -13.45
C LEU A 150 -15.15 9.48 -14.46
N ASN A 151 -15.97 8.46 -14.73
CA ASN A 151 -17.08 8.57 -15.70
C ASN A 151 -18.16 9.60 -15.28
N ASN A 152 -18.26 9.93 -13.97
CA ASN A 152 -19.13 11.00 -13.46
C ASN A 152 -18.54 12.41 -13.61
N GLY A 153 -17.32 12.54 -14.12
CA GLY A 153 -16.58 13.79 -14.28
C GLY A 153 -15.80 14.24 -13.06
N ALA A 154 -15.90 13.54 -11.93
CA ALA A 154 -15.14 13.85 -10.73
C ALA A 154 -13.66 13.51 -10.90
N THR A 155 -12.79 14.31 -10.30
CA THR A 155 -11.38 13.95 -10.11
C THR A 155 -11.24 13.04 -8.90
N ALA A 156 -10.49 11.95 -9.03
CA ALA A 156 -10.33 10.99 -7.94
C ALA A 156 -8.88 10.54 -7.77
N VAL A 157 -8.51 10.23 -6.52
CA VAL A 157 -7.33 9.44 -6.20
C VAL A 157 -7.75 8.00 -5.87
N LEU A 158 -7.10 7.03 -6.50
CA LEU A 158 -7.38 5.61 -6.32
C LEU A 158 -6.15 4.90 -5.79
N ASP A 159 -6.38 3.90 -4.92
CA ASP A 159 -5.34 3.04 -4.35
C ASP A 159 -5.76 1.57 -4.52
N TYR A 160 -4.87 0.77 -5.11
CA TYR A 160 -5.12 -0.64 -5.41
C TYR A 160 -4.68 -1.54 -4.26
N LYS A 161 -5.49 -2.51 -3.91
CA LYS A 161 -5.19 -3.50 -2.88
C LYS A 161 -5.45 -4.92 -3.40
N THR A 162 -4.48 -5.82 -3.21
CA THR A 162 -4.65 -7.26 -3.49
C THR A 162 -4.85 -8.08 -2.21
N SER A 163 -5.20 -7.41 -1.10
CA SER A 163 -5.50 -8.05 0.18
C SER A 163 -6.88 -8.74 0.16
N LYS A 164 -7.12 -9.62 1.15
CA LYS A 164 -8.40 -10.35 1.28
C LYS A 164 -9.59 -9.44 1.57
N ALA A 165 -9.35 -8.26 2.12
CA ALA A 165 -10.38 -7.27 2.43
C ALA A 165 -9.81 -5.86 2.36
N ILE A 166 -10.67 -4.86 2.25
CA ILE A 166 -10.32 -3.45 2.41
C ILE A 166 -10.25 -3.15 3.90
N TYR A 167 -9.09 -2.73 4.37
CA TYR A 167 -8.84 -2.39 5.78
C TYR A 167 -8.97 -0.89 6.01
N PRO A 168 -9.41 -0.45 7.22
CA PRO A 168 -9.69 0.95 7.51
C PRO A 168 -8.51 1.90 7.27
N GLU A 169 -7.28 1.45 7.49
CA GLU A 169 -6.09 2.28 7.28
C GLU A 169 -5.90 2.74 5.83
N ALA A 170 -6.52 2.07 4.86
CA ALA A 170 -6.49 2.52 3.47
C ALA A 170 -7.22 3.86 3.27
N ALA A 171 -8.27 4.14 4.06
CA ALA A 171 -8.93 5.44 4.04
C ALA A 171 -8.00 6.57 4.52
N LEU A 172 -7.22 6.31 5.57
CA LEU A 172 -6.23 7.28 6.07
C LEU A 172 -5.08 7.49 5.07
N GLN A 173 -4.66 6.43 4.37
CA GLN A 173 -3.66 6.51 3.32
C GLN A 173 -4.14 7.43 2.20
N LEU A 174 -5.34 7.19 1.67
CA LEU A 174 -5.91 8.00 0.60
C LEU A 174 -6.18 9.45 1.03
N ALA A 175 -6.67 9.68 2.25
CA ALA A 175 -6.87 11.02 2.77
C ALA A 175 -5.55 11.79 2.91
N ALA A 176 -4.46 11.12 3.30
CA ALA A 176 -3.13 11.72 3.33
C ALA A 176 -2.64 12.10 1.92
N LEU A 177 -2.86 11.24 0.92
CA LEU A 177 -2.50 11.53 -0.47
C LEU A 177 -3.33 12.69 -1.03
N ALA A 178 -4.64 12.70 -0.78
CA ALA A 178 -5.55 13.79 -1.18
C ALA A 178 -5.24 15.13 -0.49
N GLY A 179 -4.71 15.08 0.74
CA GLY A 179 -4.31 16.24 1.53
C GLY A 179 -2.88 16.75 1.25
N ALA A 180 -2.13 16.07 0.38
CA ALA A 180 -0.81 16.53 -0.07
C ALA A 180 -0.95 17.77 -0.96
N THR A 181 0.05 18.65 -0.95
CA THR A 181 -0.05 19.96 -1.60
C THR A 181 0.90 20.15 -2.78
N ILE A 182 1.98 19.38 -2.84
CA ILE A 182 2.96 19.46 -3.94
C ILE A 182 3.38 18.06 -4.40
N ASP A 183 3.85 17.97 -5.64
CA ASP A 183 4.46 16.78 -6.23
C ASP A 183 5.99 16.73 -5.98
N ALA A 184 6.65 15.74 -6.59
CA ALA A 184 8.10 15.55 -6.47
C ALA A 184 8.94 16.66 -7.12
N ASP A 185 8.36 17.43 -8.01
CA ASP A 185 8.98 18.59 -8.68
C ASP A 185 8.66 19.92 -7.95
N GLY A 186 7.87 19.86 -6.88
CA GLY A 186 7.43 21.02 -6.10
C GLY A 186 6.23 21.76 -6.70
N ASN A 187 5.57 21.21 -7.72
CA ASN A 187 4.38 21.80 -8.30
C ASN A 187 3.13 21.49 -7.45
N PRO A 188 2.10 22.37 -7.46
CA PRO A 188 0.84 22.08 -6.78
C PRO A 188 0.20 20.76 -7.28
N THR A 189 -0.29 19.96 -6.35
CA THR A 189 -1.04 18.73 -6.67
C THR A 189 -2.47 19.03 -7.07
N ILE A 190 -3.09 18.10 -7.80
CA ILE A 190 -4.53 18.10 -8.04
C ILE A 190 -5.22 17.71 -6.73
N LYS A 191 -6.15 18.54 -6.25
CA LYS A 191 -7.02 18.19 -5.13
C LYS A 191 -8.17 17.31 -5.67
N PRO A 192 -8.25 16.03 -5.29
CA PRO A 192 -9.32 15.17 -5.79
C PRO A 192 -10.65 15.48 -5.11
N ASP A 193 -11.74 15.32 -5.86
CA ASP A 193 -13.11 15.40 -5.35
C ASP A 193 -13.48 14.14 -4.56
N GLU A 194 -12.91 12.98 -4.98
CA GLU A 194 -13.21 11.67 -4.44
C GLU A 194 -11.93 10.88 -4.19
N ALA A 195 -12.01 9.89 -3.29
CA ALA A 195 -10.94 8.92 -3.07
C ALA A 195 -11.53 7.51 -2.98
N TRP A 196 -10.89 6.54 -3.64
CA TRP A 196 -11.41 5.18 -3.77
C TRP A 196 -10.35 4.13 -3.50
N VAL A 197 -10.67 3.15 -2.65
CA VAL A 197 -9.90 1.93 -2.51
C VAL A 197 -10.48 0.89 -3.44
N ILE A 198 -9.64 0.36 -4.33
CA ILE A 198 -10.00 -0.68 -5.29
C ILE A 198 -9.32 -1.98 -4.88
N ARG A 199 -10.08 -2.91 -4.31
CA ARG A 199 -9.58 -4.26 -4.03
C ARG A 199 -9.69 -5.12 -5.28
N ILE A 200 -8.58 -5.64 -5.74
CA ILE A 200 -8.49 -6.63 -6.82
C ILE A 200 -8.30 -7.99 -6.17
N GLY A 201 -9.25 -8.89 -6.36
CA GLY A 201 -9.26 -10.24 -5.77
C GLY A 201 -9.34 -11.34 -6.83
N GLU A 202 -9.20 -12.61 -6.40
CA GLU A 202 -9.44 -13.77 -7.28
C GLU A 202 -10.93 -13.94 -7.63
N ASP A 203 -11.80 -13.36 -6.80
CA ASP A 203 -13.25 -13.41 -6.84
C ASP A 203 -13.88 -12.20 -7.55
N GLY A 204 -13.09 -11.32 -8.12
CA GLY A 204 -13.52 -10.07 -8.72
C GLY A 204 -12.91 -8.84 -8.03
N TYR A 205 -13.41 -7.64 -8.36
CA TYR A 205 -12.98 -6.43 -7.68
C TYR A 205 -14.08 -5.86 -6.77
N GLU A 206 -13.65 -5.08 -5.78
CA GLU A 206 -14.51 -4.33 -4.87
C GLU A 206 -14.01 -2.90 -4.80
N ALA A 207 -14.90 -1.91 -4.97
CA ALA A 207 -14.58 -0.50 -4.84
C ALA A 207 -15.27 0.10 -3.61
N LYS A 208 -14.49 0.81 -2.78
CA LYS A 208 -15.04 1.56 -1.64
C LYS A 208 -14.60 3.00 -1.69
N GLN A 209 -15.58 3.91 -1.71
CA GLN A 209 -15.32 5.33 -1.57
C GLN A 209 -14.94 5.66 -0.12
N VAL A 210 -13.95 6.51 0.04
CA VAL A 210 -13.58 7.07 1.35
C VAL A 210 -14.56 8.19 1.66
N ALA A 211 -15.39 7.99 2.66
CA ALA A 211 -16.27 9.04 3.16
C ALA A 211 -15.44 10.07 3.94
N ASP A 212 -15.84 11.34 3.90
CA ASP A 212 -15.26 12.44 4.69
C ASP A 212 -13.72 12.45 4.70
N LEU A 213 -13.15 12.91 3.58
CA LEU A 213 -11.69 13.01 3.41
C LEU A 213 -11.03 13.89 4.48
N ASP A 214 -11.69 14.96 4.91
CA ASP A 214 -11.15 15.89 5.91
C ASP A 214 -11.06 15.21 7.29
N TYR A 215 -12.08 14.45 7.70
CA TYR A 215 -12.04 13.69 8.95
C TYR A 215 -10.93 12.63 8.93
N ASN A 216 -10.82 11.86 7.83
CA ASN A 216 -9.78 10.87 7.67
C ASN A 216 -8.39 11.50 7.61
N TYR A 217 -8.25 12.69 7.01
CA TYR A 217 -6.99 13.43 7.00
C TYR A 217 -6.58 13.87 8.42
N GLN A 218 -7.51 14.37 9.22
CA GLN A 218 -7.24 14.71 10.62
C GLN A 218 -6.82 13.47 11.44
N ALA A 219 -7.47 12.33 11.21
CA ALA A 219 -7.07 11.06 11.84
C ALA A 219 -5.65 10.63 11.41
N PHE A 220 -5.31 10.77 10.12
CA PHE A 220 -3.94 10.57 9.65
C PHE A 220 -2.95 11.53 10.34
N ARG A 221 -3.28 12.81 10.48
CA ARG A 221 -2.44 13.80 11.18
C ARG A 221 -2.19 13.41 12.65
N ALA A 222 -3.18 12.84 13.32
CA ALA A 222 -2.99 12.30 14.68
C ALA A 222 -2.02 11.11 14.69
N CYS A 223 -2.11 10.21 13.72
CA CYS A 223 -1.14 9.11 13.55
C CYS A 223 0.28 9.66 13.29
N LEU A 224 0.43 10.68 12.46
CA LEU A 224 1.72 11.33 12.19
C LEU A 224 2.30 11.97 13.44
N GLN A 225 1.48 12.62 14.26
CA GLN A 225 1.92 13.18 15.55
C GLN A 225 2.42 12.08 16.49
N ALA A 226 1.70 10.95 16.60
CA ALA A 226 2.11 9.80 17.40
C ALA A 226 3.42 9.19 16.84
N TRP A 227 3.54 9.07 15.51
CA TRP A 227 4.74 8.56 14.86
C TRP A 227 5.95 9.43 15.16
N LYS A 228 5.83 10.76 15.05
CA LYS A 228 6.90 11.71 15.38
C LYS A 228 7.31 11.60 16.84
N TRP A 229 6.35 11.56 17.75
CA TRP A 229 6.62 11.37 19.18
C TRP A 229 7.43 10.11 19.44
N MET A 230 7.13 9.00 18.75
CA MET A 230 7.84 7.72 18.91
C MET A 230 9.24 7.72 18.28
N ASN A 231 9.51 8.50 17.22
CA ASN A 231 10.70 8.37 16.39
C ASN A 231 11.64 9.59 16.40
N GLU A 232 11.16 10.77 16.81
CA GLU A 232 11.90 12.03 16.69
C GLU A 232 12.12 12.76 18.01
N GLY A 233 11.52 12.36 19.10
CA GLY A 233 11.68 13.03 20.38
C GLY A 233 10.72 12.56 21.43
N GLY A 234 10.77 11.29 21.77
CA GLY A 234 10.00 10.77 22.90
C GLY A 234 10.41 11.44 24.25
N PRO A 235 9.63 11.21 25.30
CA PRO A 235 9.80 11.89 26.61
C PRO A 235 11.12 11.53 27.34
N TYR A 236 11.87 10.60 26.79
CA TYR A 236 13.14 10.12 27.36
C TYR A 236 14.24 10.35 26.31
N ALA A 237 14.84 11.52 26.35
CA ALA A 237 16.04 11.87 25.57
C ALA A 237 17.28 11.33 26.28
#